data_e58f84cc022e62fe7929ccb24ebe2d22
#
_entry.id   e58f84cc022e62fe7929ccb24ebe2d22
#
_cell.length_a   1.000
_cell.length_b   1.000
_cell.length_c   1.000
_cell.angle_alpha   90.00
_cell.angle_beta   90.00
_cell.angle_gamma   90.00
#
_symmetry.space_group_name_H-M   'P 1'
#
loop_
_entity.id
_entity.type
_entity.pdbx_description
1 polymer ?
#
loop_
_entity_poly.entity_id
_entity_poly.type
_entity_poly.pdbx_seq_one_letter_code
_entity_poly.pdbx_strand_id
1 'polypeptide(L)'
;MVELYFNPPYQNGGIEKATANLLQFAKTDLLQPGQSQTLTLSFAAEDMASFDYMTEKAYVLEAGDYILSVNSDSHNILDQKEYQVSQTKVYNQEEKRESDQIAAVNVFDEAAGDVVYLSRADRFANMEKAIAAPLNLELKEPYLSEYHLNSTFDKTTYLNSSDTMPVTGAKNGMKLADMRGTDYDDPRWETLLDQLTVDEMAGMVAMSGYQTPAIESVGKIGTLDFDGPAAINNNFTGVGSIGFPIEVVIASTWNQELAGEWGSCM
;
A
#
# COMPACT_ATOMS: atom_id res chain seq x y z
N MET A 1 -16.00 25.16 -1.47
CA MET A 1 -15.72 23.74 -1.68
C MET A 1 -16.95 22.94 -1.28
N VAL A 2 -17.22 21.87 -2.01
CA VAL A 2 -18.31 20.94 -1.72
C VAL A 2 -17.69 19.56 -1.59
N GLU A 3 -18.02 18.82 -0.55
CA GLU A 3 -17.55 17.49 -0.28
C GLU A 3 -18.73 16.51 -0.32
N LEU A 4 -18.59 15.41 -1.04
CA LEU A 4 -19.57 14.33 -1.09
C LEU A 4 -19.04 13.16 -0.27
N TYR A 5 -19.80 12.77 0.74
CA TYR A 5 -19.51 11.62 1.58
C TYR A 5 -20.56 10.53 1.41
N PHE A 6 -20.20 9.33 1.84
CA PHE A 6 -21.17 8.26 2.03
C PHE A 6 -21.02 7.61 3.40
N ASN A 7 -22.16 7.14 3.93
CA ASN A 7 -22.24 6.28 5.09
C ASN A 7 -22.81 4.93 4.63
N PRO A 8 -22.02 3.84 4.64
CA PRO A 8 -22.46 2.54 4.19
C PRO A 8 -23.34 1.85 5.24
N PRO A 9 -24.14 0.83 4.86
CA PRO A 9 -24.82 -0.02 5.82
C PRO A 9 -23.78 -0.70 6.73
N TYR A 10 -24.10 -0.81 8.02
CA TYR A 10 -23.20 -1.40 9.01
C TYR A 10 -23.95 -2.34 9.94
N GLN A 11 -23.39 -3.52 10.15
CA GLN A 11 -23.85 -4.50 11.12
C GLN A 11 -22.72 -4.87 12.08
N ASN A 12 -23.02 -4.98 13.36
CA ASN A 12 -22.05 -5.45 14.35
C ASN A 12 -21.56 -6.86 13.97
N GLY A 13 -20.24 -7.03 13.88
CA GLY A 13 -19.63 -8.31 13.49
C GLY A 13 -19.57 -8.57 11.97
N GLY A 14 -20.09 -7.64 11.15
CA GLY A 14 -19.89 -7.62 9.71
C GLY A 14 -18.62 -6.89 9.28
N ILE A 15 -18.57 -6.46 8.03
CA ILE A 15 -17.43 -5.72 7.48
C ILE A 15 -17.26 -4.41 8.26
N GLU A 16 -16.05 -4.16 8.76
CA GLU A 16 -15.74 -2.93 9.49
C GLU A 16 -15.66 -1.74 8.53
N LYS A 17 -16.36 -0.66 8.85
CA LYS A 17 -16.51 0.50 7.97
C LYS A 17 -16.60 1.79 8.76
N ALA A 18 -16.02 2.87 8.23
CA ALA A 18 -16.23 4.21 8.78
C ALA A 18 -17.67 4.71 8.51
N THR A 19 -18.14 5.62 9.37
CA THR A 19 -19.46 6.27 9.18
C THR A 19 -19.44 7.36 8.13
N ALA A 20 -18.30 8.02 7.91
CA ALA A 20 -18.12 9.07 6.92
C ALA A 20 -16.92 8.75 6.07
N ASN A 21 -17.17 8.49 4.80
CA ASN A 21 -16.16 8.19 3.81
C ASN A 21 -16.25 9.23 2.70
N LEU A 22 -15.16 9.96 2.45
CA LEU A 22 -15.10 10.92 1.35
C LEU A 22 -15.18 10.17 0.03
N LEU A 23 -16.14 10.53 -0.81
CA LEU A 23 -16.37 9.91 -2.11
C LEU A 23 -15.85 10.79 -3.24
N GLN A 24 -16.13 12.09 -3.18
CA GLN A 24 -15.73 13.05 -4.19
C GLN A 24 -15.73 14.47 -3.61
N PHE A 25 -15.05 15.39 -4.25
CA PHE A 25 -15.09 16.81 -3.90
C PHE A 25 -14.90 17.69 -5.13
N ALA A 26 -15.39 18.94 -5.05
CA ALA A 26 -15.10 19.97 -6.04
C ALA A 26 -15.08 21.37 -5.42
N LYS A 27 -14.36 22.26 -6.08
CA LYS A 27 -14.36 23.70 -5.80
C LYS A 27 -15.14 24.46 -6.88
N THR A 28 -15.82 25.50 -6.47
CA THR A 28 -16.35 26.49 -7.40
C THR A 28 -15.24 27.38 -7.95
N ASP A 29 -15.48 28.05 -9.04
CA ASP A 29 -14.73 29.23 -9.40
C ASP A 29 -14.82 30.31 -8.31
N LEU A 30 -14.03 31.37 -8.42
CA LEU A 30 -14.15 32.52 -7.53
C LEU A 30 -15.49 33.23 -7.78
N LEU A 31 -16.44 33.02 -6.87
CA LEU A 31 -17.77 33.61 -6.95
C LEU A 31 -17.78 35.03 -6.38
N GLN A 32 -18.38 35.96 -7.12
CA GLN A 32 -18.68 37.30 -6.63
C GLN A 32 -19.93 37.27 -5.71
N PRO A 33 -20.12 38.23 -4.82
CA PRO A 33 -21.30 38.30 -3.97
C PRO A 33 -22.59 38.19 -4.78
N GLY A 34 -23.46 37.25 -4.41
CA GLY A 34 -24.72 36.94 -5.09
C GLY A 34 -24.62 36.00 -6.30
N GLN A 35 -23.43 35.56 -6.67
CA GLN A 35 -23.27 34.54 -7.71
C GLN A 35 -23.41 33.13 -7.14
N SER A 36 -23.85 32.21 -7.99
CA SER A 36 -23.94 30.79 -7.73
C SER A 36 -23.36 29.98 -8.88
N GLN A 37 -22.89 28.77 -8.59
CA GLN A 37 -22.40 27.81 -9.57
C GLN A 37 -22.95 26.44 -9.24
N THR A 38 -23.37 25.70 -10.25
CA THR A 38 -23.73 24.29 -10.12
C THR A 38 -22.49 23.44 -10.36
N LEU A 39 -22.21 22.54 -9.43
CA LEU A 39 -21.14 21.53 -9.55
C LEU A 39 -21.78 20.17 -9.82
N THR A 40 -21.18 19.40 -10.71
CA THR A 40 -21.53 17.99 -10.94
C THR A 40 -20.41 17.11 -10.42
N LEU A 41 -20.73 16.25 -9.44
CA LEU A 41 -19.81 15.25 -8.90
C LEU A 41 -20.23 13.87 -9.42
N SER A 42 -19.31 13.18 -10.10
CA SER A 42 -19.54 11.83 -10.62
C SER A 42 -18.65 10.84 -9.88
N PHE A 43 -19.19 9.66 -9.58
CA PHE A 43 -18.48 8.57 -8.93
C PHE A 43 -19.02 7.22 -9.43
N ALA A 44 -18.22 6.18 -9.32
CA ALA A 44 -18.67 4.81 -9.56
C ALA A 44 -19.24 4.19 -8.27
N ALA A 45 -20.26 3.34 -8.38
CA ALA A 45 -20.82 2.68 -7.20
C ALA A 45 -19.76 1.82 -6.47
N GLU A 46 -18.81 1.27 -7.19
CA GLU A 46 -17.69 0.50 -6.65
C GLU A 46 -16.74 1.30 -5.75
N ASP A 47 -16.73 2.64 -5.86
CA ASP A 47 -15.96 3.51 -4.97
C ASP A 47 -16.50 3.50 -3.53
N MET A 48 -17.74 3.01 -3.34
CA MET A 48 -18.35 2.83 -2.02
C MET A 48 -18.11 1.44 -1.43
N ALA A 49 -17.35 0.57 -2.10
CA ALA A 49 -17.01 -0.75 -1.57
C ALA A 49 -16.05 -0.63 -0.37
N SER A 50 -16.18 -1.55 0.58
CA SER A 50 -15.32 -1.66 1.76
C SER A 50 -14.51 -2.96 1.70
N PHE A 51 -13.27 -2.96 2.16
CA PHE A 51 -12.44 -4.16 2.17
C PHE A 51 -12.85 -5.09 3.32
N ASP A 52 -13.28 -6.29 2.98
CA ASP A 52 -13.56 -7.35 3.96
C ASP A 52 -12.28 -8.16 4.21
N TYR A 53 -11.58 -7.85 5.29
CA TYR A 53 -10.36 -8.56 5.66
C TYR A 53 -10.60 -9.91 6.35
N MET A 54 -11.83 -10.18 6.78
CA MET A 54 -12.17 -11.37 7.57
C MET A 54 -12.62 -12.54 6.70
N THR A 55 -13.57 -12.30 5.80
CA THR A 55 -14.30 -13.36 5.09
C THR A 55 -13.92 -13.42 3.62
N GLU A 56 -14.21 -12.35 2.87
CA GLU A 56 -14.03 -12.33 1.41
C GLU A 56 -12.58 -12.01 1.00
N LYS A 57 -11.83 -11.35 1.90
CA LYS A 57 -10.47 -10.84 1.63
C LYS A 57 -10.38 -10.04 0.34
N ALA A 58 -11.42 -9.28 0.09
CA ALA A 58 -11.65 -8.50 -1.12
C ALA A 58 -12.48 -7.25 -0.81
N TYR A 59 -12.58 -6.33 -1.76
CA TYR A 59 -13.56 -5.25 -1.66
C TYR A 59 -14.97 -5.77 -1.87
N VAL A 60 -15.90 -5.33 -1.02
CA VAL A 60 -17.31 -5.73 -1.06
C VAL A 60 -18.18 -4.48 -1.05
N LEU A 61 -19.06 -4.36 -2.04
CA LEU A 61 -20.18 -3.43 -2.05
C LEU A 61 -21.40 -4.18 -1.54
N GLU A 62 -21.74 -4.01 -0.27
CA GLU A 62 -22.86 -4.74 0.34
C GLU A 62 -24.20 -4.19 -0.13
N ALA A 63 -25.20 -5.08 -0.28
CA ALA A 63 -26.58 -4.68 -0.47
C ALA A 63 -27.09 -3.92 0.77
N GLY A 64 -27.86 -2.87 0.57
CA GLY A 64 -28.44 -2.06 1.64
C GLY A 64 -28.51 -0.59 1.29
N ASP A 65 -28.89 0.20 2.27
CA ASP A 65 -29.10 1.63 2.12
C ASP A 65 -27.83 2.38 2.51
N TYR A 66 -27.28 3.12 1.55
CA TYR A 66 -26.17 4.04 1.71
C TYR A 66 -26.71 5.45 1.85
N ILE A 67 -26.20 6.22 2.78
CA ILE A 67 -26.53 7.63 2.89
C ILE A 67 -25.44 8.44 2.18
N LEU A 68 -25.80 9.05 1.07
CA LEU A 68 -24.96 10.02 0.38
C LEU A 68 -25.21 11.40 0.99
N SER A 69 -24.17 12.11 1.39
CA SER A 69 -24.30 13.44 1.99
C SER A 69 -23.38 14.47 1.35
N VAL A 70 -23.91 15.66 1.18
CA VAL A 70 -23.14 16.85 0.82
C VAL A 70 -22.76 17.57 2.09
N ASN A 71 -21.48 17.73 2.29
CA ASN A 71 -20.94 18.22 3.56
C ASN A 71 -20.07 19.48 3.33
N SER A 72 -19.88 20.26 4.41
CA SER A 72 -18.85 21.30 4.49
C SER A 72 -17.53 20.79 5.06
N ASP A 73 -17.58 19.67 5.76
CA ASP A 73 -16.46 18.89 6.31
C ASP A 73 -16.96 17.48 6.69
N SER A 74 -16.09 16.62 7.21
CA SER A 74 -16.43 15.22 7.54
C SER A 74 -17.55 15.05 8.59
N HIS A 75 -17.98 16.11 9.29
CA HIS A 75 -18.95 16.04 10.36
C HIS A 75 -20.22 16.87 10.11
N ASN A 76 -20.13 17.93 9.32
CA ASN A 76 -21.20 18.87 9.10
C ASN A 76 -21.95 18.59 7.78
N ILE A 77 -23.05 17.87 7.90
CA ILE A 77 -23.92 17.51 6.78
C ILE A 77 -24.81 18.71 6.43
N LEU A 78 -24.80 19.13 5.15
CA LEU A 78 -25.65 20.19 4.62
C LEU A 78 -26.93 19.62 4.01
N ASP A 79 -26.83 18.49 3.32
CA ASP A 79 -27.94 17.76 2.74
C ASP A 79 -27.58 16.28 2.57
N GLN A 80 -28.59 15.41 2.49
CA GLN A 80 -28.35 13.97 2.33
C GLN A 80 -29.45 13.29 1.55
N LYS A 81 -29.10 12.16 0.91
CA LYS A 81 -30.04 11.32 0.18
C LYS A 81 -29.66 9.86 0.35
N GLU A 82 -30.68 9.01 0.45
CA GLU A 82 -30.51 7.56 0.45
C GLU A 82 -30.24 7.05 -0.98
N TYR A 83 -29.30 6.11 -1.08
CA TYR A 83 -28.96 5.39 -2.28
C TYR A 83 -28.97 3.89 -1.97
N GLN A 84 -29.87 3.15 -2.63
CA GLN A 84 -30.06 1.72 -2.39
C GLN A 84 -29.17 0.90 -3.33
N VAL A 85 -28.35 0.03 -2.74
CA VAL A 85 -27.65 -1.04 -3.44
C VAL A 85 -28.48 -2.32 -3.32
N SER A 86 -28.97 -2.82 -4.45
CA SER A 86 -29.94 -3.93 -4.47
C SER A 86 -29.30 -5.30 -4.25
N GLN A 87 -28.04 -5.48 -4.58
CA GLN A 87 -27.31 -6.75 -4.48
C GLN A 87 -25.89 -6.54 -4.03
N THR A 88 -25.40 -7.42 -3.15
CA THR A 88 -24.00 -7.44 -2.76
C THR A 88 -23.13 -7.86 -3.95
N LYS A 89 -22.04 -7.14 -4.16
CA LYS A 89 -21.01 -7.44 -5.15
C LYS A 89 -19.66 -7.58 -4.47
N VAL A 90 -18.97 -8.68 -4.74
CA VAL A 90 -17.60 -8.95 -4.28
C VAL A 90 -16.66 -8.71 -5.45
N TYR A 91 -15.62 -7.89 -5.23
CA TYR A 91 -14.60 -7.55 -6.22
C TYR A 91 -13.35 -8.39 -5.99
N ASN A 92 -13.30 -9.55 -6.63
CA ASN A 92 -12.22 -10.52 -6.53
C ASN A 92 -11.37 -10.58 -7.82
N GLN A 93 -10.55 -11.60 -7.99
CA GLN A 93 -9.71 -11.74 -9.19
C GLN A 93 -10.50 -11.93 -10.49
N GLU A 94 -11.71 -12.48 -10.41
CA GLU A 94 -12.57 -12.72 -11.58
C GLU A 94 -13.38 -11.47 -11.95
N GLU A 95 -13.85 -10.74 -10.94
CA GLU A 95 -14.63 -9.51 -11.08
C GLU A 95 -13.97 -8.36 -10.30
N LYS A 96 -12.98 -7.74 -10.87
CA LYS A 96 -12.28 -6.60 -10.27
C LYS A 96 -13.12 -5.32 -10.37
N ARG A 97 -12.80 -4.31 -9.54
CA ARG A 97 -13.27 -2.94 -9.77
C ARG A 97 -12.63 -2.42 -11.06
N GLU A 98 -13.31 -1.54 -11.77
CA GLU A 98 -12.78 -0.94 -13.01
C GLU A 98 -11.49 -0.15 -12.76
N SER A 99 -11.35 0.44 -11.57
CA SER A 99 -10.15 1.16 -11.14
C SER A 99 -8.93 0.27 -10.86
N ASP A 100 -9.10 -1.05 -10.70
CA ASP A 100 -8.06 -1.96 -10.27
C ASP A 100 -7.43 -2.69 -11.47
N GLN A 101 -6.13 -2.60 -11.63
CA GLN A 101 -5.39 -3.46 -12.58
C GLN A 101 -5.34 -4.91 -12.08
N ILE A 102 -5.13 -5.07 -10.78
CA ILE A 102 -5.12 -6.35 -10.08
C ILE A 102 -6.07 -6.21 -8.90
N ALA A 103 -6.92 -7.20 -8.64
CA ALA A 103 -7.81 -7.15 -7.48
C ALA A 103 -7.00 -7.02 -6.19
N ALA A 104 -7.47 -6.15 -5.29
CA ALA A 104 -6.85 -6.00 -3.99
C ALA A 104 -7.01 -7.29 -3.18
N VAL A 105 -5.89 -7.81 -2.68
CA VAL A 105 -5.83 -8.98 -1.80
C VAL A 105 -4.90 -8.67 -0.63
N ASN A 106 -5.13 -9.31 0.52
CA ASN A 106 -4.20 -9.23 1.62
C ASN A 106 -3.10 -10.30 1.45
N VAL A 107 -1.91 -9.87 1.07
CA VAL A 107 -0.73 -10.75 0.94
C VAL A 107 0.04 -10.91 2.25
N PHE A 108 -0.39 -10.27 3.34
CA PHE A 108 0.27 -10.25 4.64
C PHE A 108 -0.54 -10.95 5.74
N ASP A 109 -1.53 -11.77 5.39
CA ASP A 109 -2.35 -12.50 6.37
C ASP A 109 -1.51 -13.29 7.37
N GLU A 110 -0.44 -13.92 6.91
CA GLU A 110 0.46 -14.72 7.76
C GLU A 110 1.26 -13.86 8.76
N ALA A 111 1.47 -12.59 8.44
CA ALA A 111 2.21 -11.66 9.29
C ALA A 111 1.31 -10.88 10.27
N ALA A 112 -0.01 -11.05 10.19
CA ALA A 112 -0.96 -10.26 10.97
C ALA A 112 -0.86 -10.51 12.49
N GLY A 113 -0.48 -11.72 12.91
CA GLY A 113 -0.41 -12.09 14.34
C GLY A 113 -1.74 -11.88 15.07
N ASP A 114 -1.67 -11.69 16.38
CA ASP A 114 -2.83 -11.50 17.27
C ASP A 114 -3.23 -10.00 17.39
N VAL A 115 -3.39 -9.32 16.26
CA VAL A 115 -3.76 -7.89 16.26
C VAL A 115 -5.25 -7.73 16.53
N VAL A 116 -5.59 -6.85 17.47
CA VAL A 116 -6.97 -6.43 17.72
C VAL A 116 -7.23 -5.11 17.00
N TYR A 117 -7.96 -5.18 15.90
CA TYR A 117 -8.36 -3.98 15.18
C TYR A 117 -9.45 -3.23 15.93
N LEU A 118 -9.40 -1.89 15.89
CA LEU A 118 -10.49 -1.07 16.42
C LEU A 118 -11.77 -1.34 15.63
N SER A 119 -12.85 -1.63 16.34
CA SER A 119 -14.17 -1.86 15.76
C SER A 119 -15.17 -0.81 16.27
N ARG A 120 -16.02 -0.31 15.39
CA ARG A 120 -17.14 0.56 15.78
C ARG A 120 -18.33 -0.21 16.38
N ALA A 121 -18.26 -1.55 16.39
CA ALA A 121 -19.27 -2.38 17.03
C ALA A 121 -19.47 -1.94 18.49
N ASP A 122 -20.73 -1.94 18.91
CA ASP A 122 -21.13 -1.56 20.28
C ASP A 122 -20.52 -0.23 20.75
N ARG A 123 -20.43 0.75 19.84
CA ARG A 123 -19.89 2.10 20.11
C ARG A 123 -18.42 2.07 20.53
N PHE A 124 -17.59 1.35 19.79
CA PHE A 124 -16.17 1.18 20.07
C PHE A 124 -15.87 0.51 21.42
N ALA A 125 -16.68 -0.48 21.80
CA ALA A 125 -16.51 -1.19 23.06
C ALA A 125 -15.13 -1.86 23.22
N ASN A 126 -14.44 -2.15 22.13
CA ASN A 126 -13.10 -2.74 22.14
C ASN A 126 -11.95 -1.72 22.14
N MET A 127 -12.22 -0.43 22.26
CA MET A 127 -11.19 0.61 22.12
C MET A 127 -10.01 0.40 23.06
N GLU A 128 -10.28 0.17 24.36
CA GLU A 128 -9.22 -0.03 25.34
C GLU A 128 -8.29 -1.19 24.98
N LYS A 129 -8.86 -2.28 24.44
CA LYS A 129 -8.08 -3.44 24.01
C LYS A 129 -7.31 -3.16 22.71
N ALA A 130 -7.92 -2.46 21.76
CA ALA A 130 -7.33 -2.16 20.47
C ALA A 130 -6.14 -1.18 20.56
N ILE A 131 -6.17 -0.25 21.54
CA ILE A 131 -5.10 0.74 21.74
C ILE A 131 -4.14 0.36 22.88
N ALA A 132 -4.35 -0.79 23.53
CA ALA A 132 -3.51 -1.21 24.64
C ALA A 132 -2.06 -1.40 24.18
N ALA A 133 -1.12 -0.84 24.93
CA ALA A 133 0.28 -1.14 24.73
C ALA A 133 0.57 -2.63 25.02
N PRO A 134 1.54 -3.25 24.34
CA PRO A 134 1.96 -4.60 24.68
C PRO A 134 2.32 -4.70 26.17
N LEU A 135 1.78 -5.70 26.86
CA LEU A 135 2.02 -5.89 28.29
C LEU A 135 3.44 -6.38 28.59
N ASN A 136 4.07 -7.00 27.62
CA ASN A 136 5.43 -7.54 27.74
C ASN A 136 6.21 -7.17 26.48
N LEU A 137 7.27 -6.40 26.65
CA LEU A 137 8.22 -6.00 25.60
C LEU A 137 9.49 -6.86 25.62
N GLU A 138 9.52 -7.94 26.44
CA GLU A 138 10.65 -8.87 26.42
C GLU A 138 10.71 -9.62 25.08
N LEU A 139 11.88 -9.63 24.49
CA LEU A 139 12.18 -10.46 23.34
C LEU A 139 12.13 -11.93 23.76
N LYS A 140 11.27 -12.73 23.14
CA LYS A 140 11.07 -14.14 23.44
C LYS A 140 11.84 -15.03 22.46
N GLU A 141 12.02 -16.29 22.83
CA GLU A 141 12.51 -17.29 21.87
C GLU A 141 11.50 -17.49 20.72
N PRO A 142 11.97 -17.74 19.48
CA PRO A 142 13.39 -17.88 19.09
C PRO A 142 14.16 -16.56 18.91
N TYR A 143 13.48 -15.42 18.88
CA TYR A 143 14.07 -14.12 18.55
C TYR A 143 15.16 -13.66 19.52
N LEU A 144 15.05 -14.04 20.79
CA LEU A 144 16.09 -13.76 21.79
C LEU A 144 17.42 -14.43 21.44
N SER A 145 17.36 -15.70 21.06
CA SER A 145 18.54 -16.45 20.60
C SER A 145 19.11 -15.86 19.31
N GLU A 146 18.26 -15.50 18.36
CA GLU A 146 18.67 -14.89 17.11
C GLU A 146 19.32 -13.51 17.33
N TYR A 147 18.79 -12.71 18.24
CA TYR A 147 19.39 -11.42 18.62
C TYR A 147 20.79 -11.60 19.21
N HIS A 148 21.00 -12.61 20.02
CA HIS A 148 22.32 -12.92 20.62
C HIS A 148 23.34 -13.48 19.61
N LEU A 149 22.90 -14.04 18.48
CA LEU A 149 23.79 -14.57 17.43
C LEU A 149 24.68 -13.50 16.81
N ASN A 150 24.30 -12.23 16.85
CA ASN A 150 25.13 -11.13 16.34
C ASN A 150 26.50 -11.02 17.04
N SER A 151 26.62 -11.52 18.27
CA SER A 151 27.87 -11.51 19.03
C SER A 151 28.62 -12.85 19.03
N THR A 152 27.95 -13.95 18.66
CA THR A 152 28.46 -15.31 18.72
C THR A 152 28.11 -16.13 17.46
N PHE A 153 28.08 -15.48 16.30
CA PHE A 153 27.72 -16.16 15.07
C PHE A 153 28.65 -17.35 14.77
N ASP A 154 28.07 -18.52 14.77
CA ASP A 154 28.73 -19.75 14.33
C ASP A 154 28.12 -20.24 13.01
N LYS A 155 28.86 -20.03 11.92
CA LYS A 155 28.45 -20.46 10.58
C LYS A 155 28.12 -21.95 10.49
N THR A 156 28.67 -22.79 11.36
CA THR A 156 28.45 -24.23 11.29
C THR A 156 27.05 -24.65 11.67
N THR A 157 26.32 -23.82 12.45
CA THR A 157 24.91 -24.05 12.80
C THR A 157 23.97 -24.00 11.59
N TYR A 158 24.39 -23.31 10.54
CA TYR A 158 23.58 -23.14 9.31
C TYR A 158 24.02 -24.08 8.18
N LEU A 159 25.03 -24.92 8.41
CA LEU A 159 25.46 -25.91 7.43
C LEU A 159 24.56 -27.14 7.50
N ASN A 160 23.85 -27.38 6.42
CA ASN A 160 23.09 -28.61 6.24
C ASN A 160 23.82 -29.49 5.22
N SER A 161 24.21 -30.69 5.63
CA SER A 161 24.97 -31.61 4.77
C SER A 161 24.18 -32.13 3.57
N SER A 162 22.86 -31.92 3.56
CA SER A 162 21.98 -32.27 2.43
C SER A 162 21.84 -31.13 1.42
N ASP A 163 22.33 -29.95 1.73
CA ASP A 163 22.24 -28.81 0.82
C ASP A 163 23.19 -29.00 -0.36
N THR A 164 22.68 -28.75 -1.54
CA THR A 164 23.47 -28.69 -2.77
C THR A 164 23.72 -27.25 -3.15
N MET A 165 24.96 -26.93 -3.49
CA MET A 165 25.27 -25.61 -4.02
C MET A 165 24.49 -25.37 -5.31
N PRO A 166 23.82 -24.21 -5.44
CA PRO A 166 23.23 -23.82 -6.72
C PRO A 166 24.32 -23.62 -7.80
N VAL A 167 23.93 -23.69 -9.04
CA VAL A 167 24.81 -23.31 -10.15
C VAL A 167 25.08 -21.81 -10.04
N THR A 168 26.36 -21.41 -10.15
CA THR A 168 26.77 -20.01 -10.08
C THR A 168 27.82 -19.69 -11.12
N GLY A 169 27.83 -18.48 -11.64
CA GLY A 169 28.84 -17.99 -12.58
C GLY A 169 28.75 -18.61 -13.97
N ALA A 170 27.63 -19.22 -14.36
CA ALA A 170 27.39 -19.76 -15.67
C ALA A 170 27.52 -18.67 -16.75
N LYS A 171 27.92 -19.06 -17.95
CA LYS A 171 28.12 -18.15 -19.11
C LYS A 171 27.00 -18.30 -20.14
N ASN A 172 25.75 -18.18 -19.68
CA ASN A 172 24.56 -18.34 -20.52
C ASN A 172 24.31 -17.13 -21.45
N GLY A 173 24.94 -15.99 -21.19
CA GLY A 173 24.85 -14.80 -22.04
C GLY A 173 23.53 -14.04 -21.95
N MET A 174 22.65 -14.38 -21.00
CA MET A 174 21.38 -13.72 -20.80
C MET A 174 21.55 -12.40 -20.06
N LYS A 175 20.67 -11.44 -20.36
CA LYS A 175 20.60 -10.16 -19.67
C LYS A 175 19.24 -10.03 -18.97
N LEU A 176 19.23 -9.34 -17.83
CA LEU A 176 17.99 -9.07 -17.10
C LEU A 176 16.96 -8.34 -17.98
N ALA A 177 17.43 -7.49 -18.90
CA ALA A 177 16.57 -6.78 -19.84
C ALA A 177 15.80 -7.71 -20.78
N ASP A 178 16.36 -8.90 -21.09
CA ASP A 178 15.74 -9.88 -21.97
C ASP A 178 14.53 -10.56 -21.33
N MET A 179 14.43 -10.45 -19.99
CA MET A 179 13.35 -11.03 -19.18
C MET A 179 12.15 -10.08 -18.98
N ARG A 180 12.20 -8.90 -19.58
CA ARG A 180 11.10 -7.93 -19.44
C ARG A 180 9.79 -8.49 -19.99
N GLY A 181 8.74 -8.49 -19.16
CA GLY A 181 7.42 -9.04 -19.52
C GLY A 181 7.33 -10.55 -19.54
N THR A 182 8.35 -11.23 -19.03
CA THR A 182 8.34 -12.69 -18.86
C THR A 182 7.55 -13.07 -17.63
N ASP A 183 6.76 -14.14 -17.70
CA ASP A 183 6.01 -14.66 -16.55
C ASP A 183 6.95 -15.07 -15.42
N TYR A 184 6.46 -14.96 -14.18
CA TYR A 184 7.24 -15.26 -12.97
C TYR A 184 7.77 -16.71 -12.95
N ASP A 185 6.98 -17.66 -13.42
CA ASP A 185 7.32 -19.10 -13.44
C ASP A 185 8.05 -19.55 -14.71
N ASP A 186 8.53 -18.62 -15.56
CA ASP A 186 9.24 -18.96 -16.77
C ASP A 186 10.61 -19.59 -16.43
N PRO A 187 10.93 -20.79 -16.94
CA PRO A 187 12.18 -21.49 -16.60
C PRO A 187 13.45 -20.76 -17.02
N ARG A 188 13.36 -19.74 -17.87
CA ARG A 188 14.51 -18.90 -18.23
C ARG A 188 15.05 -18.10 -17.04
N TRP A 189 14.23 -17.87 -15.99
CA TRP A 189 14.73 -17.25 -14.77
C TRP A 189 15.85 -18.06 -14.12
N GLU A 190 15.72 -19.38 -14.04
CA GLU A 190 16.78 -20.25 -13.52
C GLU A 190 18.07 -20.10 -14.32
N THR A 191 17.94 -20.10 -15.67
CA THR A 191 19.08 -19.91 -16.56
C THR A 191 19.77 -18.55 -16.39
N LEU A 192 19.00 -17.49 -16.09
CA LEU A 192 19.53 -16.17 -15.77
C LEU A 192 20.23 -16.18 -14.40
N LEU A 193 19.59 -16.77 -13.37
CA LEU A 193 20.10 -16.81 -12.01
C LEU A 193 21.40 -17.62 -11.90
N ASP A 194 21.54 -18.69 -12.68
CA ASP A 194 22.78 -19.49 -12.77
C ASP A 194 24.02 -18.65 -13.12
N GLN A 195 23.84 -17.48 -13.75
CA GLN A 195 24.96 -16.61 -14.12
C GLN A 195 25.49 -15.80 -12.94
N LEU A 196 24.71 -15.62 -11.87
CA LEU A 196 25.11 -14.85 -10.70
C LEU A 196 26.31 -15.52 -10.03
N THR A 197 27.27 -14.71 -9.64
CA THR A 197 28.38 -15.16 -8.78
C THR A 197 28.00 -15.06 -7.32
N VAL A 198 28.67 -15.82 -6.46
CA VAL A 198 28.49 -15.74 -4.99
C VAL A 198 28.76 -14.31 -4.49
N ASP A 199 29.79 -13.65 -5.02
CA ASP A 199 30.14 -12.28 -4.64
C ASP A 199 29.06 -11.28 -5.03
N GLU A 200 28.45 -11.43 -6.21
CA GLU A 200 27.32 -10.59 -6.62
C GLU A 200 26.09 -10.79 -5.72
N MET A 201 25.75 -12.04 -5.39
CA MET A 201 24.65 -12.34 -4.47
C MET A 201 24.92 -11.81 -3.06
N ALA A 202 26.12 -12.02 -2.53
CA ALA A 202 26.53 -11.47 -1.25
C ALA A 202 26.52 -9.92 -1.24
N GLY A 203 26.96 -9.30 -2.35
CA GLY A 203 26.91 -7.87 -2.54
C GLY A 203 25.49 -7.32 -2.54
N MET A 204 24.55 -8.01 -3.17
CA MET A 204 23.12 -7.62 -3.12
C MET A 204 22.57 -7.59 -1.71
N VAL A 205 22.92 -8.56 -0.88
CA VAL A 205 22.46 -8.62 0.52
C VAL A 205 23.18 -7.59 1.38
N ALA A 206 24.50 -7.47 1.26
CA ALA A 206 25.33 -6.66 2.14
C ALA A 206 25.34 -5.16 1.80
N MET A 207 25.17 -4.81 0.52
CA MET A 207 25.32 -3.47 -0.01
C MET A 207 24.01 -2.83 -0.47
N SER A 208 22.88 -3.49 -0.25
CA SER A 208 21.55 -2.92 -0.44
C SER A 208 21.16 -2.07 0.76
N GLY A 209 20.41 -1.01 0.50
CA GLY A 209 20.01 -0.01 1.47
C GLY A 209 20.26 1.37 0.87
N TYR A 210 19.22 2.11 0.53
CA TYR A 210 19.25 3.32 -0.29
C TYR A 210 19.91 3.13 -1.67
N GLN A 211 20.17 1.90 -2.06
CA GLN A 211 20.74 1.53 -3.37
C GLN A 211 20.52 0.04 -3.66
N THR A 212 20.60 -0.32 -4.94
CA THR A 212 20.80 -1.70 -5.36
C THR A 212 22.07 -1.79 -6.21
N PRO A 213 23.03 -2.70 -5.86
CA PRO A 213 24.28 -2.79 -6.59
C PRO A 213 24.10 -3.18 -8.07
N ALA A 214 25.05 -2.82 -8.90
CA ALA A 214 25.14 -3.40 -10.25
C ALA A 214 25.43 -4.90 -10.16
N ILE A 215 24.89 -5.68 -11.10
CA ILE A 215 25.17 -7.11 -11.25
C ILE A 215 25.62 -7.30 -12.69
N GLU A 216 26.93 -7.37 -12.88
CA GLU A 216 27.53 -7.37 -14.21
C GLU A 216 27.21 -8.62 -15.01
N SER A 217 27.15 -9.80 -14.36
CA SER A 217 26.87 -11.07 -14.99
C SER A 217 25.56 -11.07 -15.79
N VAL A 218 24.54 -10.37 -15.30
CA VAL A 218 23.22 -10.28 -15.95
C VAL A 218 22.92 -8.88 -16.51
N GLY A 219 23.89 -7.96 -16.46
CA GLY A 219 23.75 -6.62 -17.01
C GLY A 219 22.76 -5.73 -16.27
N LYS A 220 22.50 -6.01 -14.97
CA LYS A 220 21.73 -5.12 -14.11
C LYS A 220 22.57 -3.91 -13.74
N ILE A 221 22.09 -2.71 -14.00
CA ILE A 221 22.73 -1.47 -13.55
C ILE A 221 22.52 -1.26 -12.04
N GLY A 222 23.43 -0.53 -11.40
CA GLY A 222 23.21 -0.03 -10.05
C GLY A 222 22.16 1.07 -10.05
N THR A 223 21.36 1.12 -8.98
CA THR A 223 20.36 2.16 -8.76
C THR A 223 20.54 2.77 -7.39
N LEU A 224 20.14 4.03 -7.24
CA LEU A 224 20.11 4.73 -5.97
C LEU A 224 18.65 5.00 -5.60
N ASP A 225 18.32 4.78 -4.34
CA ASP A 225 17.02 5.08 -3.77
C ASP A 225 17.13 6.37 -2.95
N PHE A 226 16.14 7.23 -3.03
CA PHE A 226 16.16 8.53 -2.39
C PHE A 226 14.96 8.67 -1.47
N ASP A 227 15.19 9.34 -0.35
CA ASP A 227 14.10 9.77 0.51
C ASP A 227 13.36 10.95 -0.10
N GLY A 228 12.12 11.03 0.26
CA GLY A 228 11.37 12.24 0.37
C GLY A 228 10.43 12.58 -0.75
N PRO A 229 9.17 12.67 -0.37
CA PRO A 229 8.15 13.20 -1.27
C PRO A 229 8.28 14.71 -1.49
N ALA A 230 8.88 15.45 -0.54
CA ALA A 230 9.06 16.89 -0.65
C ALA A 230 10.28 17.30 -1.46
N ALA A 231 11.30 16.44 -1.56
CA ALA A 231 12.52 16.70 -2.32
C ALA A 231 13.32 15.41 -2.49
N ILE A 232 13.96 15.22 -3.64
CA ILE A 232 14.96 14.17 -3.77
C ILE A 232 16.13 14.53 -2.88
N ASN A 233 16.39 13.70 -1.87
CA ASN A 233 17.47 13.91 -0.92
C ASN A 233 18.19 12.59 -0.62
N ASN A 234 19.52 12.65 -0.66
CA ASN A 234 20.35 11.52 -0.28
C ASN A 234 21.61 12.03 0.42
N ASN A 235 21.69 11.79 1.72
CA ASN A 235 22.77 12.25 2.57
C ASN A 235 24.13 11.64 2.23
N PHE A 236 24.15 10.48 1.54
CA PHE A 236 25.37 9.75 1.21
C PHE A 236 25.99 10.21 -0.10
N THR A 237 25.19 10.66 -1.04
CA THR A 237 25.65 11.06 -2.38
C THR A 237 25.73 12.58 -2.56
N GLY A 238 25.13 13.35 -1.67
CA GLY A 238 25.02 14.80 -1.79
C GLY A 238 24.10 15.25 -2.94
N VAL A 239 23.34 14.33 -3.55
CA VAL A 239 22.34 14.68 -4.55
C VAL A 239 21.14 15.29 -3.86
N GLY A 240 20.65 16.39 -4.40
CA GLY A 240 19.45 17.08 -3.92
C GLY A 240 18.67 17.68 -5.07
N SER A 241 17.45 18.08 -4.79
CA SER A 241 16.56 18.77 -5.72
C SER A 241 15.92 20.01 -5.10
N ILE A 242 15.08 20.68 -5.86
CA ILE A 242 14.24 21.75 -5.33
C ILE A 242 13.27 21.15 -4.32
N GLY A 243 13.11 21.78 -3.15
CA GLY A 243 12.14 21.38 -2.15
C GLY A 243 10.72 21.80 -2.55
N PHE A 244 9.80 20.88 -2.47
CA PHE A 244 8.35 21.08 -2.63
C PHE A 244 7.65 21.03 -1.27
N PRO A 245 6.42 21.53 -1.16
CA PRO A 245 5.58 21.22 -0.01
C PRO A 245 5.35 19.71 0.14
N ILE A 246 5.28 19.22 1.37
CA ILE A 246 4.93 17.81 1.63
C ILE A 246 3.48 17.52 1.25
N GLU A 247 3.14 16.25 1.04
CA GLU A 247 1.84 15.80 0.54
C GLU A 247 0.67 16.27 1.40
N VAL A 248 0.86 16.32 2.73
CA VAL A 248 -0.18 16.80 3.66
C VAL A 248 -0.55 18.25 3.37
N VAL A 249 0.44 19.09 3.02
CA VAL A 249 0.20 20.49 2.65
C VAL A 249 -0.50 20.56 1.30
N ILE A 250 -0.09 19.76 0.32
CA ILE A 250 -0.76 19.69 -0.99
C ILE A 250 -2.20 19.19 -0.82
N ALA A 251 -2.42 18.11 -0.07
CA ALA A 251 -3.76 17.57 0.21
C ALA A 251 -4.66 18.60 0.89
N SER A 252 -4.14 19.40 1.83
CA SER A 252 -4.91 20.44 2.53
C SER A 252 -5.37 21.58 1.61
N THR A 253 -4.81 21.69 0.41
CA THR A 253 -5.30 22.64 -0.60
C THR A 253 -6.62 22.23 -1.23
N TRP A 254 -6.97 20.95 -1.19
CA TRP A 254 -8.11 20.39 -1.92
C TRP A 254 -8.09 20.75 -3.42
N ASN A 255 -6.90 20.72 -4.02
CA ASN A 255 -6.69 21.09 -5.42
C ASN A 255 -6.01 19.94 -6.16
N GLN A 256 -6.81 19.18 -6.93
CA GLN A 256 -6.33 18.03 -7.70
C GLN A 256 -5.36 18.43 -8.82
N GLU A 257 -5.57 19.57 -9.46
CA GLU A 257 -4.69 20.07 -10.53
C GLU A 257 -3.29 20.37 -9.95
N LEU A 258 -3.24 21.09 -8.84
CA LEU A 258 -1.97 21.40 -8.14
C LEU A 258 -1.26 20.11 -7.68
N ALA A 259 -2.00 19.11 -7.20
CA ALA A 259 -1.43 17.82 -6.83
C ALA A 259 -0.87 17.09 -8.06
N GLY A 260 -1.57 17.15 -9.21
CA GLY A 260 -1.08 16.61 -10.47
C GLY A 260 0.18 17.32 -10.98
N GLU A 261 0.22 18.65 -10.90
CA GLU A 261 1.41 19.44 -11.25
C GLU A 261 2.59 19.08 -10.35
N TRP A 262 2.35 19.00 -9.04
CA TRP A 262 3.37 18.58 -8.07
C TRP A 262 3.94 17.21 -8.41
N GLY A 263 3.10 16.19 -8.65
CA GLY A 263 3.54 14.86 -9.04
C GLY A 263 4.29 14.82 -10.38
N SER A 264 3.95 15.72 -11.31
CA SER A 264 4.64 15.82 -12.60
C SER A 264 6.03 16.45 -12.50
N CYS A 265 6.28 17.21 -11.44
CA CYS A 265 7.57 17.84 -11.18
C CYS A 265 8.53 16.94 -10.38
N MET A 266 8.00 15.89 -9.72
CA MET A 266 8.78 14.87 -8.99
C MET A 266 9.30 13.80 -9.93
#